data_cb38d2b762906b9a96a91027ddcbcfd7
#
_entry.id   cb38d2b762906b9a96a91027ddcbcfd7
#
_cell.length_a   1.000
_cell.length_b   1.000
_cell.length_c   1.000
_cell.angle_alpha   90.00
_cell.angle_beta   90.00
_cell.angle_gamma   90.00
#
_symmetry.space_group_name_H-M   'P 1'
#
loop_
_entity.id
_entity.type
_entity.pdbx_description
1 polymer ?
#
loop_
_entity_poly.entity_id
_entity_poly.type
_entity_poly.pdbx_seq_one_letter_code
_entity_poly.pdbx_strand_id
1 'polypeptide(L)'
;MKKILIIQTAFLGDVILATPVISELKRLFPSSEIDILVRKGNESLLANNLKINSVFTFDKKNGKIKAIISLIKKFRKEQYDLVINLHRFGSSGIIAGLSKGKKRYGFAKNPFSFLYTKKFNHEIGNGKHEVERNLSILKEFGAIEKLRPELFPSEDDFLIADQIGNGTYFCFAPASVWFTKQLPVSKWVELINYYTEFGTIYLLGGKGDVDFCNSII
;
A
#
# COMPACT_ATOMS: atom_id res chain seq x y z
N MET A 1 22.40 -2.60 7.76
CA MET A 1 21.20 -2.48 8.63
C MET A 1 20.70 -3.89 8.90
N LYS A 2 20.25 -4.18 10.13
CA LYS A 2 19.74 -5.51 10.50
C LYS A 2 18.21 -5.55 10.46
N LYS A 3 17.54 -4.52 11.02
CA LYS A 3 16.08 -4.45 11.10
C LYS A 3 15.53 -3.15 10.51
N ILE A 4 14.56 -3.27 9.63
CA ILE A 4 13.92 -2.14 8.94
C ILE A 4 12.41 -2.26 9.09
N LEU A 5 11.74 -1.15 9.44
CA LEU A 5 10.28 -1.05 9.48
C LEU A 5 9.80 -0.09 8.40
N ILE A 6 8.87 -0.54 7.58
CA ILE A 6 8.13 0.31 6.63
C ILE A 6 6.73 0.54 7.19
N ILE A 7 6.21 1.75 7.11
CA ILE A 7 4.86 2.10 7.53
C ILE A 7 4.09 2.66 6.34
N GLN A 8 3.10 1.90 5.85
CA GLN A 8 2.16 2.32 4.81
C GLN A 8 0.73 1.93 5.22
N THR A 9 0.07 2.79 5.96
CA THR A 9 -1.28 2.52 6.50
C THR A 9 -2.40 3.22 5.73
N ALA A 10 -2.18 3.50 4.45
CA ALA A 10 -3.17 4.05 3.55
C ALA A 10 -4.04 2.96 2.89
N PHE A 11 -4.59 3.23 1.71
CA PHE A 11 -5.43 2.29 0.98
C PHE A 11 -4.60 1.23 0.24
N LEU A 12 -5.29 0.23 -0.29
CA LEU A 12 -4.71 -0.91 -1.00
C LEU A 12 -3.72 -0.49 -2.10
N GLY A 13 -4.11 0.47 -2.95
CA GLY A 13 -3.25 0.97 -4.02
C GLY A 13 -1.93 1.58 -3.49
N ASP A 14 -1.98 2.31 -2.36
CA ASP A 14 -0.77 2.87 -1.75
C ASP A 14 0.18 1.77 -1.24
N VAL A 15 -0.35 0.65 -0.77
CA VAL A 15 0.46 -0.51 -0.33
C VAL A 15 1.13 -1.15 -1.53
N ILE A 16 0.41 -1.32 -2.65
CA ILE A 16 0.99 -1.83 -3.90
C ILE A 16 2.13 -0.92 -4.38
N LEU A 17 1.91 0.40 -4.37
CA LEU A 17 2.91 1.39 -4.78
C LEU A 17 4.09 1.53 -3.78
N ALA A 18 4.01 0.88 -2.61
CA ALA A 18 5.11 0.81 -1.65
C ALA A 18 5.99 -0.45 -1.84
N THR A 19 5.54 -1.46 -2.60
CA THR A 19 6.32 -2.71 -2.80
C THR A 19 7.68 -2.49 -3.43
N PRO A 20 7.91 -1.51 -4.35
CA PRO A 20 9.24 -1.20 -4.86
C PRO A 20 10.23 -0.78 -3.77
N VAL A 21 9.75 -0.12 -2.70
CA VAL A 21 10.60 0.26 -1.56
C VAL A 21 11.09 -0.98 -0.82
N ILE A 22 10.25 -2.01 -0.69
CA ILE A 22 10.61 -3.30 -0.07
C ILE A 22 11.69 -3.99 -0.90
N SER A 23 11.47 -4.08 -2.22
CA SER A 23 12.40 -4.72 -3.15
C SER A 23 13.75 -4.02 -3.16
N GLU A 24 13.75 -2.68 -3.18
CA GLU A 24 14.97 -1.90 -3.18
C GLU A 24 15.72 -1.98 -1.85
N LEU A 25 15.03 -1.96 -0.72
CA LEU A 25 15.66 -2.17 0.59
C LEU A 25 16.30 -3.55 0.70
N LYS A 26 15.65 -4.58 0.14
CA LYS A 26 16.23 -5.93 0.14
C LYS A 26 17.45 -6.04 -0.78
N ARG A 27 17.47 -5.31 -1.90
CA ARG A 27 18.64 -5.18 -2.77
C ARG A 27 19.80 -4.47 -2.09
N LEU A 28 19.53 -3.35 -1.41
CA LEU A 28 20.54 -2.54 -0.71
C LEU A 28 21.06 -3.21 0.57
N PHE A 29 20.20 -3.97 1.25
CA PHE A 29 20.50 -4.63 2.53
C PHE A 29 20.01 -6.08 2.51
N PRO A 30 20.68 -7.00 1.77
CA PRO A 30 20.19 -8.36 1.55
C PRO A 30 19.93 -9.17 2.83
N SER A 31 20.74 -8.94 3.86
CA SER A 31 20.64 -9.65 5.16
C SER A 31 19.69 -8.98 6.15
N SER A 32 18.98 -7.92 5.76
CA SER A 32 18.08 -7.22 6.67
C SER A 32 16.74 -7.96 6.82
N GLU A 33 16.19 -7.92 8.02
CA GLU A 33 14.79 -8.22 8.29
C GLU A 33 13.95 -6.98 7.99
N ILE A 34 13.01 -7.13 7.06
CA ILE A 34 12.11 -6.03 6.67
C ILE A 34 10.72 -6.35 7.20
N ASP A 35 10.24 -5.53 8.11
CA ASP A 35 8.88 -5.57 8.62
C ASP A 35 8.05 -4.44 8.00
N ILE A 36 6.75 -4.67 7.85
CA ILE A 36 5.84 -3.64 7.33
C ILE A 36 4.60 -3.51 8.20
N LEU A 37 4.18 -2.26 8.45
CA LEU A 37 2.90 -1.93 9.07
C LEU A 37 1.93 -1.44 8.01
N VAL A 38 0.82 -2.16 7.83
CA VAL A 38 -0.27 -1.80 6.93
C VAL A 38 -1.56 -1.54 7.68
N ARG A 39 -2.55 -0.94 7.01
CA ARG A 39 -3.92 -0.90 7.52
C ARG A 39 -4.51 -2.31 7.55
N LYS A 40 -5.25 -2.65 8.60
CA LYS A 40 -6.00 -3.91 8.69
C LYS A 40 -6.90 -4.09 7.47
N GLY A 41 -6.82 -5.27 6.86
CA GLY A 41 -7.48 -5.63 5.61
C GLY A 41 -6.58 -5.54 4.37
N ASN A 42 -5.33 -5.05 4.50
CA ASN A 42 -4.37 -5.01 3.39
C ASN A 42 -3.24 -6.03 3.57
N GLU A 43 -3.24 -6.81 4.65
CA GLU A 43 -2.18 -7.77 4.98
C GLU A 43 -2.04 -8.90 3.96
N SER A 44 -3.15 -9.35 3.39
CA SER A 44 -3.16 -10.44 2.40
C SER A 44 -2.36 -10.12 1.13
N LEU A 45 -2.31 -8.84 0.72
CA LEU A 45 -1.51 -8.40 -0.42
C LEU A 45 -0.02 -8.74 -0.31
N LEU A 46 0.47 -8.89 0.91
CA LEU A 46 1.88 -9.03 1.21
C LEU A 46 2.23 -10.39 1.80
N ALA A 47 1.23 -11.28 1.99
CA ALA A 47 1.37 -12.55 2.70
C ALA A 47 2.46 -13.45 2.11
N ASN A 48 2.57 -13.49 0.78
CA ASN A 48 3.50 -14.36 0.07
C ASN A 48 4.79 -13.64 -0.35
N ASN A 49 5.02 -12.41 0.09
CA ASN A 49 6.23 -11.67 -0.27
C ASN A 49 7.41 -12.11 0.59
N LEU A 50 8.26 -12.98 0.06
CA LEU A 50 9.45 -13.52 0.74
C LEU A 50 10.50 -12.47 1.13
N LYS A 51 10.39 -11.24 0.64
CA LYS A 51 11.26 -10.12 1.03
C LYS A 51 10.86 -9.52 2.37
N ILE A 52 9.68 -9.86 2.90
CA ILE A 52 9.12 -9.35 4.15
C ILE A 52 9.29 -10.41 5.25
N ASN A 53 9.78 -9.96 6.41
CA ASN A 53 9.89 -10.81 7.60
C ASN A 53 8.56 -10.88 8.38
N SER A 54 7.92 -9.73 8.62
CA SER A 54 6.64 -9.67 9.34
C SER A 54 5.72 -8.58 8.78
N VAL A 55 4.43 -8.90 8.66
CA VAL A 55 3.38 -7.93 8.33
C VAL A 55 2.59 -7.61 9.59
N PHE A 56 2.61 -6.36 10.03
CA PHE A 56 1.83 -5.85 11.15
C PHE A 56 0.60 -5.11 10.64
N THR A 57 -0.47 -5.17 11.41
CA THR A 57 -1.72 -4.48 11.05
C THR A 57 -2.07 -3.36 12.01
N PHE A 58 -2.58 -2.27 11.46
CA PHE A 58 -3.13 -1.16 12.22
C PHE A 58 -4.66 -1.11 12.06
N ASP A 59 -5.37 -1.52 13.10
CA ASP A 59 -6.82 -1.36 13.15
C ASP A 59 -7.17 0.08 13.55
N LYS A 60 -7.70 0.84 12.60
CA LYS A 60 -8.11 2.23 12.81
C LYS A 60 -9.55 2.35 13.33
N LYS A 61 -10.35 1.28 13.23
CA LYS A 61 -11.77 1.29 13.59
C LYS A 61 -11.99 0.96 15.06
N ASN A 62 -11.22 0.00 15.60
CA ASN A 62 -11.42 -0.52 16.95
C ASN A 62 -10.33 0.00 17.89
N GLY A 63 -10.63 1.06 18.65
CA GLY A 63 -9.71 1.55 19.68
C GLY A 63 -8.39 2.14 19.14
N LYS A 64 -8.48 3.02 18.17
CA LYS A 64 -7.33 3.64 17.47
C LYS A 64 -6.17 4.07 18.38
N ILE A 65 -6.47 4.70 19.55
CA ILE A 65 -5.43 5.18 20.46
C ILE A 65 -4.70 4.01 21.12
N LYS A 66 -5.46 3.00 21.59
CA LYS A 66 -4.88 1.77 22.17
C LYS A 66 -3.98 1.05 21.18
N ALA A 67 -4.43 0.96 19.90
CA ALA A 67 -3.65 0.35 18.82
C ALA A 67 -2.34 1.13 18.56
N ILE A 68 -2.37 2.46 18.53
CA ILE A 68 -1.16 3.30 18.37
C ILE A 68 -0.18 3.02 19.52
N ILE A 69 -0.65 3.07 20.77
CA ILE A 69 0.20 2.83 21.95
C ILE A 69 0.81 1.42 21.93
N SER A 70 0.01 0.41 21.59
CA SER A 70 0.44 -0.98 21.48
C SER A 70 1.54 -1.15 20.42
N LEU A 71 1.33 -0.58 19.22
CA LEU A 71 2.31 -0.61 18.14
C LEU A 71 3.61 0.11 18.50
N ILE A 72 3.52 1.27 19.14
CA ILE A 72 4.71 2.00 19.61
C ILE A 72 5.50 1.15 20.63
N LYS A 73 4.81 0.54 21.61
CA LYS A 73 5.45 -0.34 22.61
C LYS A 73 6.12 -1.53 21.94
N LYS A 74 5.46 -2.15 20.95
CA LYS A 74 6.00 -3.27 20.20
C LYS A 74 7.24 -2.85 19.42
N PHE A 75 7.16 -1.80 18.60
CA PHE A 75 8.27 -1.37 17.75
C PHE A 75 9.48 -0.85 18.53
N ARG A 76 9.27 -0.30 19.74
CA ARG A 76 10.38 0.04 20.64
C ARG A 76 11.19 -1.16 21.09
N LYS A 77 10.54 -2.33 21.27
CA LYS A 77 11.22 -3.57 21.65
C LYS A 77 12.04 -4.17 20.51
N GLU A 78 11.59 -3.95 19.26
CA GLU A 78 12.26 -4.50 18.06
C GLU A 78 13.57 -3.80 17.69
N GLN A 79 13.82 -2.60 18.20
CA GLN A 79 15.07 -1.84 18.00
C GLN A 79 15.47 -1.67 16.53
N TYR A 80 14.56 -1.17 15.71
CA TYR A 80 14.82 -0.94 14.28
C TYR A 80 15.98 0.01 14.03
N ASP A 81 16.85 -0.34 13.08
CA ASP A 81 17.90 0.55 12.59
C ASP A 81 17.32 1.66 11.72
N LEU A 82 16.28 1.33 10.94
CA LEU A 82 15.61 2.27 10.03
C LEU A 82 14.09 2.10 10.11
N VAL A 83 13.39 3.20 10.29
CA VAL A 83 11.92 3.27 10.19
C VAL A 83 11.57 4.24 9.08
N ILE A 84 10.82 3.78 8.09
CA ILE A 84 10.38 4.58 6.95
C ILE A 84 8.86 4.75 7.01
N ASN A 85 8.39 5.98 7.12
CA ASN A 85 6.96 6.27 7.03
C ASN A 85 6.60 6.88 5.67
N LEU A 86 5.92 6.09 4.84
CA LEU A 86 5.43 6.52 3.53
C LEU A 86 4.08 7.23 3.61
N HIS A 87 3.34 7.07 4.74
CA HIS A 87 2.01 7.62 4.89
C HIS A 87 2.03 9.01 5.53
N ARG A 88 1.31 9.96 4.93
CA ARG A 88 1.35 11.38 5.30
C ARG A 88 0.47 11.80 6.49
N PHE A 89 -0.35 10.91 7.05
CA PHE A 89 -1.29 11.24 8.13
C PHE A 89 -0.72 11.01 9.53
N GLY A 90 -1.26 11.76 10.52
CA GLY A 90 -0.71 11.87 11.86
C GLY A 90 -0.53 10.55 12.62
N SER A 91 -1.46 9.60 12.50
CA SER A 91 -1.35 8.32 13.24
C SER A 91 -0.08 7.56 12.90
N SER A 92 0.26 7.46 11.60
CA SER A 92 1.50 6.80 11.16
C SER A 92 2.74 7.59 11.55
N GLY A 93 2.63 8.93 11.54
CA GLY A 93 3.71 9.80 11.97
C GLY A 93 4.07 9.64 13.44
N ILE A 94 3.08 9.56 14.32
CA ILE A 94 3.29 9.30 15.77
C ILE A 94 3.93 7.92 15.96
N ILE A 95 3.42 6.88 15.30
CA ILE A 95 3.97 5.52 15.41
C ILE A 95 5.44 5.51 14.98
N ALA A 96 5.74 6.07 13.81
CA ALA A 96 7.11 6.15 13.30
C ALA A 96 8.03 6.96 14.23
N GLY A 97 7.57 8.15 14.61
CA GLY A 97 8.35 9.08 15.43
C GLY A 97 8.70 8.55 16.82
N LEU A 98 7.75 7.84 17.44
CA LEU A 98 7.91 7.30 18.80
C LEU A 98 8.38 5.85 18.85
N SER A 99 8.65 5.20 17.71
CA SER A 99 9.17 3.83 17.62
C SER A 99 10.56 3.64 18.20
N LYS A 100 11.32 4.73 18.43
CA LYS A 100 12.74 4.73 18.83
C LYS A 100 13.70 4.08 17.79
N GLY A 101 13.29 3.95 16.52
CA GLY A 101 14.22 3.57 15.47
C GLY A 101 15.40 4.52 15.38
N LYS A 102 16.61 4.01 15.13
CA LYS A 102 17.83 4.83 15.06
C LYS A 102 17.72 5.92 13.99
N LYS A 103 17.30 5.54 12.80
CA LYS A 103 16.95 6.45 11.70
C LYS A 103 15.44 6.39 11.50
N ARG A 104 14.77 7.54 11.46
CA ARG A 104 13.31 7.66 11.24
C ARG A 104 13.10 8.63 10.08
N TYR A 105 12.72 8.07 8.94
CA TYR A 105 12.58 8.75 7.66
C TYR A 105 11.10 8.84 7.28
N GLY A 106 10.73 9.93 6.65
CA GLY A 106 9.38 10.11 6.14
C GLY A 106 9.19 11.46 5.47
N PHE A 107 7.99 11.68 4.97
CA PHE A 107 7.67 12.90 4.24
C PHE A 107 7.42 14.09 5.18
N ALA A 108 7.95 15.25 4.81
CA ALA A 108 7.81 16.50 5.54
C ALA A 108 6.35 16.95 5.74
N LYS A 109 5.45 16.54 4.81
CA LYS A 109 4.00 16.83 4.91
C LYS A 109 3.28 16.08 6.04
N ASN A 110 3.92 15.11 6.71
CA ASN A 110 3.32 14.48 7.88
C ASN A 110 3.34 15.45 9.06
N PRO A 111 2.21 15.66 9.78
CA PRO A 111 2.14 16.64 10.90
C PRO A 111 3.11 16.31 12.04
N PHE A 112 3.55 15.07 12.19
CA PHE A 112 4.55 14.65 13.19
C PHE A 112 5.95 14.44 12.60
N SER A 113 6.21 15.01 11.43
CA SER A 113 7.53 14.92 10.77
C SER A 113 8.68 15.52 11.59
N PHE A 114 8.38 16.40 12.56
CA PHE A 114 9.39 16.93 13.48
C PHE A 114 10.03 15.84 14.37
N LEU A 115 9.38 14.68 14.53
CA LEU A 115 9.93 13.51 15.23
C LEU A 115 10.88 12.68 14.36
N TYR A 116 10.98 12.95 13.07
CA TYR A 116 11.86 12.20 12.16
C TYR A 116 13.30 12.69 12.24
N THR A 117 14.23 11.78 12.06
CA THR A 117 15.66 12.11 11.96
C THR A 117 15.98 12.71 10.58
N LYS A 118 15.20 12.37 9.55
CA LYS A 118 15.32 12.93 8.21
C LYS A 118 13.95 13.06 7.54
N LYS A 119 13.73 14.18 6.87
CA LYS A 119 12.50 14.51 6.16
C LYS A 119 12.76 14.61 4.66
N PHE A 120 11.79 14.17 3.88
CA PHE A 120 11.85 14.21 2.43
C PHE A 120 10.64 14.99 1.90
N ASN A 121 10.82 15.70 0.79
CA ASN A 121 9.73 16.39 0.14
C ASN A 121 8.84 15.40 -0.58
N HIS A 122 7.52 15.60 -0.47
CA HIS A 122 6.52 14.87 -1.23
C HIS A 122 5.76 15.87 -2.09
N GLU A 123 6.22 16.05 -3.32
CA GLU A 123 5.63 17.01 -4.26
C GLU A 123 4.68 16.28 -5.20
N ILE A 124 3.45 16.79 -5.29
CA ILE A 124 2.42 16.32 -6.22
C ILE A 124 2.36 17.33 -7.37
N GLY A 125 2.17 16.85 -8.61
CA GLY A 125 2.07 17.73 -9.78
C GLY A 125 3.42 18.05 -10.46
N ASN A 126 4.52 17.45 -10.03
CA ASN A 126 5.85 17.60 -10.62
C ASN A 126 6.20 16.51 -11.68
N GLY A 127 5.19 15.80 -12.19
CA GLY A 127 5.35 14.72 -13.18
C GLY A 127 5.90 13.40 -12.62
N LYS A 128 6.32 13.33 -11.35
CA LYS A 128 6.84 12.09 -10.75
C LYS A 128 5.70 11.18 -10.34
N HIS A 129 5.87 9.88 -10.61
CA HIS A 129 4.97 8.85 -10.12
C HIS A 129 5.12 8.62 -8.60
N GLU A 130 4.08 8.09 -7.92
CA GLU A 130 4.14 7.83 -6.46
C GLU A 130 5.25 6.85 -6.09
N VAL A 131 5.54 5.86 -6.92
CA VAL A 131 6.68 4.95 -6.75
C VAL A 131 8.00 5.72 -6.67
N GLU A 132 8.22 6.68 -7.57
CA GLU A 132 9.46 7.49 -7.59
C GLU A 132 9.56 8.37 -6.34
N ARG A 133 8.42 8.90 -5.86
CA ARG A 133 8.35 9.64 -4.60
C ARG A 133 8.70 8.76 -3.41
N ASN A 134 8.14 7.56 -3.34
CA ASN A 134 8.43 6.61 -2.27
C ASN A 134 9.90 6.17 -2.28
N LEU A 135 10.46 5.86 -3.45
CA LEU A 135 11.88 5.48 -3.61
C LEU A 135 12.83 6.63 -3.27
N SER A 136 12.39 7.90 -3.44
CA SER A 136 13.24 9.06 -3.14
C SER A 136 13.74 9.10 -1.68
N ILE A 137 13.04 8.44 -0.75
CA ILE A 137 13.46 8.32 0.66
C ILE A 137 14.75 7.51 0.81
N LEU A 138 15.06 6.66 -0.16
CA LEU A 138 16.22 5.78 -0.15
C LEU A 138 17.44 6.35 -0.89
N LYS A 139 17.35 7.55 -1.46
CA LYS A 139 18.43 8.15 -2.29
C LYS A 139 19.81 8.16 -1.61
N GLU A 140 19.86 8.33 -0.29
CA GLU A 140 21.15 8.36 0.41
C GLU A 140 21.83 6.99 0.52
N PHE A 141 21.12 5.90 0.23
CA PHE A 141 21.67 4.54 0.33
C PHE A 141 22.18 3.99 -1.01
N GLY A 142 22.06 4.74 -2.08
CA GLY A 142 22.54 4.35 -3.41
C GLY A 142 21.63 4.81 -4.52
N ALA A 143 22.07 4.59 -5.73
CA ALA A 143 21.29 4.91 -6.91
C ALA A 143 20.07 3.98 -7.00
N ILE A 144 18.90 4.59 -7.16
CA ILE A 144 17.64 3.89 -7.29
C ILE A 144 17.09 4.18 -8.66
N GLU A 145 16.84 3.14 -9.39
CA GLU A 145 16.19 3.21 -10.67
C GLU A 145 14.66 3.06 -10.52
N LYS A 146 13.96 3.23 -11.61
CA LYS A 146 12.53 3.02 -11.67
C LYS A 146 12.23 1.53 -11.50
N LEU A 147 11.56 1.19 -10.39
CA LEU A 147 11.09 -0.16 -10.12
C LEU A 147 9.58 -0.23 -10.34
N ARG A 148 9.11 -1.39 -10.79
CA ARG A 148 7.68 -1.69 -10.88
C ARG A 148 7.18 -2.27 -9.56
N PRO A 149 5.91 -2.02 -9.20
CA PRO A 149 5.27 -2.75 -8.13
C PRO A 149 5.27 -4.25 -8.40
N GLU A 150 5.42 -5.04 -7.33
CA GLU A 150 5.38 -6.51 -7.39
C GLU A 150 4.33 -7.01 -6.40
N LEU A 151 3.53 -8.00 -6.84
CA LEU A 151 2.62 -8.77 -6.01
C LEU A 151 2.98 -10.25 -6.14
N PHE A 152 2.67 -11.01 -5.10
CA PHE A 152 2.97 -12.43 -5.01
C PHE A 152 1.67 -13.19 -4.72
N PRO A 153 0.84 -13.45 -5.76
CA PRO A 153 -0.37 -14.24 -5.61
C PRO A 153 -0.06 -15.66 -5.11
N SER A 154 -0.99 -16.24 -4.36
CA SER A 154 -0.94 -17.65 -3.96
C SER A 154 -1.38 -18.56 -5.11
N GLU A 155 -1.16 -19.86 -4.95
CA GLU A 155 -1.72 -20.86 -5.88
C GLU A 155 -3.25 -20.79 -5.91
N ASP A 156 -3.90 -20.56 -4.77
CA ASP A 156 -5.36 -20.39 -4.70
C ASP A 156 -5.85 -19.16 -5.47
N ASP A 157 -5.08 -18.04 -5.46
CA ASP A 157 -5.40 -16.87 -6.26
C ASP A 157 -5.34 -17.18 -7.76
N PHE A 158 -4.37 -17.98 -8.21
CA PHE A 158 -4.30 -18.43 -9.60
C PHE A 158 -5.45 -19.36 -9.96
N LEU A 159 -5.84 -20.30 -9.08
CA LEU A 159 -6.98 -21.18 -9.30
C LEU A 159 -8.29 -20.39 -9.46
N ILE A 160 -8.47 -19.30 -8.70
CA ILE A 160 -9.62 -18.41 -8.87
C ILE A 160 -9.56 -17.71 -10.23
N ALA A 161 -8.39 -17.24 -10.64
CA ALA A 161 -8.21 -16.59 -11.93
C ALA A 161 -8.46 -17.56 -13.11
N ASP A 162 -8.05 -18.81 -12.99
CA ASP A 162 -8.27 -19.85 -14.01
C ASP A 162 -9.76 -20.17 -14.23
N GLN A 163 -10.61 -19.97 -13.22
CA GLN A 163 -12.07 -20.11 -13.34
C GLN A 163 -12.71 -19.08 -14.27
N ILE A 164 -12.03 -17.96 -14.54
CA ILE A 164 -12.46 -16.94 -15.49
C ILE A 164 -12.51 -17.48 -16.92
N GLY A 165 -11.73 -18.55 -17.19
CA GLY A 165 -11.70 -19.23 -18.51
C GLY A 165 -10.78 -18.54 -19.51
N ASN A 166 -10.67 -19.15 -20.70
CA ASN A 166 -9.72 -18.73 -21.75
C ASN A 166 -10.31 -17.76 -22.78
N GLY A 167 -11.53 -17.25 -22.57
CA GLY A 167 -12.19 -16.33 -23.49
C GLY A 167 -11.73 -14.87 -23.30
N THR A 168 -12.16 -14.03 -24.24
CA THR A 168 -11.98 -12.58 -24.07
C THR A 168 -12.83 -12.10 -22.89
N TYR A 169 -12.24 -11.35 -21.99
CA TYR A 169 -12.95 -10.76 -20.85
C TYR A 169 -12.47 -9.34 -20.57
N PHE A 170 -13.31 -8.59 -19.91
CA PHE A 170 -13.05 -7.22 -19.48
C PHE A 170 -13.30 -7.11 -17.97
N CYS A 171 -12.36 -6.48 -17.25
CA CYS A 171 -12.50 -6.19 -15.83
C CYS A 171 -12.79 -4.70 -15.63
N PHE A 172 -13.93 -4.38 -15.05
CA PHE A 172 -14.30 -3.00 -14.70
C PHE A 172 -14.35 -2.84 -13.17
N ALA A 173 -13.73 -1.79 -12.67
CA ALA A 173 -13.74 -1.41 -11.25
C ALA A 173 -14.57 -0.10 -11.09
N PRO A 174 -15.90 -0.18 -11.03
CA PRO A 174 -16.76 0.99 -11.13
C PRO A 174 -16.81 1.83 -9.86
N ALA A 175 -16.53 1.24 -8.69
CA ALA A 175 -16.66 1.91 -7.40
C ALA A 175 -15.44 2.75 -7.05
N SER A 176 -15.65 3.84 -6.33
CA SER A 176 -14.62 4.68 -5.73
C SER A 176 -15.09 5.23 -4.39
N VAL A 177 -14.16 5.37 -3.44
CA VAL A 177 -14.43 6.11 -2.18
C VAL A 177 -14.77 7.58 -2.42
N TRP A 178 -14.31 8.13 -3.55
CA TRP A 178 -14.52 9.52 -3.93
C TRP A 178 -15.58 9.62 -5.02
N PHE A 179 -16.75 10.18 -4.69
CA PHE A 179 -17.84 10.39 -5.63
C PHE A 179 -17.37 11.07 -6.94
N THR A 180 -16.50 12.06 -6.84
CA THR A 180 -15.96 12.79 -8.00
C THR A 180 -15.08 11.94 -8.93
N LYS A 181 -14.75 10.71 -8.53
CA LYS A 181 -13.99 9.73 -9.35
C LYS A 181 -14.86 8.58 -9.86
N GLN A 182 -16.16 8.61 -9.59
CA GLN A 182 -17.11 7.61 -10.09
C GLN A 182 -17.71 8.09 -11.41
N LEU A 183 -17.78 7.18 -12.37
CA LEU A 183 -18.58 7.39 -13.57
C LEU A 183 -20.06 7.20 -13.20
N PRO A 184 -20.99 8.03 -13.74
CA PRO A 184 -22.43 7.84 -13.51
C PRO A 184 -22.91 6.45 -13.93
N VAL A 185 -23.92 5.91 -13.23
CA VAL A 185 -24.51 4.58 -13.52
C VAL A 185 -24.89 4.44 -14.99
N SER A 186 -25.58 5.43 -15.57
CA SER A 186 -25.98 5.40 -16.99
C SER A 186 -24.82 5.22 -17.96
N LYS A 187 -23.66 5.82 -17.64
CA LYS A 187 -22.45 5.67 -18.45
C LYS A 187 -21.77 4.32 -18.28
N TRP A 188 -21.86 3.74 -17.10
CA TRP A 188 -21.42 2.36 -16.88
C TRP A 188 -22.27 1.37 -17.67
N VAL A 189 -23.61 1.54 -17.65
CA VAL A 189 -24.53 0.70 -18.43
C VAL A 189 -24.23 0.79 -19.93
N GLU A 190 -24.04 2.00 -20.48
CA GLU A 190 -23.66 2.19 -21.89
C GLU A 190 -22.35 1.45 -22.22
N LEU A 191 -21.35 1.57 -21.34
CA LEU A 191 -20.04 0.95 -21.54
C LEU A 191 -20.12 -0.58 -21.48
N ILE A 192 -20.85 -1.12 -20.51
CA ILE A 192 -21.05 -2.56 -20.33
C ILE A 192 -21.76 -3.13 -21.54
N ASN A 193 -22.87 -2.54 -21.97
CA ASN A 193 -23.63 -2.98 -23.15
C ASN A 193 -22.73 -3.03 -24.40
N TYR A 194 -21.87 -2.03 -24.58
CA TYR A 194 -20.96 -2.02 -25.72
C TYR A 194 -19.94 -3.18 -25.65
N TYR A 195 -19.32 -3.41 -24.49
CA TYR A 195 -18.27 -4.42 -24.38
C TYR A 195 -18.78 -5.86 -24.25
N THR A 196 -20.07 -6.06 -23.91
CA THR A 196 -20.68 -7.39 -23.83
C THR A 196 -20.68 -8.12 -25.17
N GLU A 197 -20.68 -7.38 -26.30
CA GLU A 197 -20.57 -7.95 -27.64
C GLU A 197 -19.19 -8.58 -27.92
N PHE A 198 -18.14 -8.17 -27.17
CA PHE A 198 -16.77 -8.59 -27.41
C PHE A 198 -16.25 -9.62 -26.40
N GLY A 199 -16.95 -9.84 -25.29
CA GLY A 199 -16.52 -10.78 -24.26
C GLY A 199 -17.27 -10.69 -22.95
N THR A 200 -16.83 -11.50 -22.00
CA THR A 200 -17.40 -11.54 -20.65
C THR A 200 -16.97 -10.33 -19.83
N ILE A 201 -17.88 -9.73 -19.07
CA ILE A 201 -17.59 -8.60 -18.20
C ILE A 201 -17.57 -9.04 -16.75
N TYR A 202 -16.47 -8.73 -16.05
CA TYR A 202 -16.31 -8.91 -14.62
C TYR A 202 -16.28 -7.54 -13.93
N LEU A 203 -17.20 -7.35 -12.99
CA LEU A 203 -17.21 -6.16 -12.14
C LEU A 203 -16.38 -6.42 -10.88
N LEU A 204 -15.37 -5.58 -10.66
CA LEU A 204 -14.47 -5.66 -9.54
C LEU A 204 -14.86 -4.65 -8.46
N GLY A 205 -15.07 -5.12 -7.24
CA GLY A 205 -15.43 -4.27 -6.10
C GLY A 205 -15.18 -4.95 -4.76
N GLY A 206 -15.22 -4.18 -3.69
CA GLY A 206 -15.23 -4.71 -2.33
C GLY A 206 -16.63 -5.12 -1.87
N LYS A 207 -16.73 -5.73 -0.69
CA LYS A 207 -18.02 -6.14 -0.10
C LYS A 207 -19.03 -4.99 0.03
N GLY A 208 -18.57 -3.75 0.16
CA GLY A 208 -19.42 -2.56 0.25
C GLY A 208 -19.87 -2.00 -1.09
N ASP A 209 -19.39 -2.55 -2.22
CA ASP A 209 -19.66 -2.04 -3.56
C ASP A 209 -20.68 -2.90 -4.31
N VAL A 210 -21.17 -3.99 -3.66
CA VAL A 210 -22.09 -4.97 -4.28
C VAL A 210 -23.35 -4.31 -4.81
N ASP A 211 -24.02 -3.47 -4.00
CA ASP A 211 -25.26 -2.80 -4.40
C ASP A 211 -25.04 -1.87 -5.59
N PHE A 212 -23.89 -1.16 -5.60
CA PHE A 212 -23.51 -0.30 -6.71
C PHE A 212 -23.22 -1.12 -7.98
N CYS A 213 -22.48 -2.20 -7.86
CA CYS A 213 -22.22 -3.12 -8.98
C CYS A 213 -23.51 -3.70 -9.54
N ASN A 214 -24.44 -4.12 -8.69
CA ASN A 214 -25.75 -4.64 -9.11
C ASN A 214 -26.62 -3.59 -9.79
N SER A 215 -26.41 -2.31 -9.54
CA SER A 215 -27.18 -1.22 -10.17
C SER A 215 -26.75 -0.91 -11.60
N ILE A 216 -25.65 -1.50 -12.07
CA ILE A 216 -25.08 -1.25 -13.41
C ILE A 216 -25.08 -2.48 -14.32
N ILE A 217 -25.69 -3.59 -13.84
CA ILE A 217 -25.87 -4.85 -14.59
C ILE A 217 -27.24 -4.88 -15.27
#